data_d11518452d6bb56b280e65c6b711f6ce
#
_entry.id   d11518452d6bb56b280e65c6b711f6ce
#
_cell.length_a   1.000
_cell.length_b   1.000
_cell.length_c   1.000
_cell.angle_alpha   90.00
_cell.angle_beta   90.00
_cell.angle_gamma   90.00
#
_symmetry.space_group_name_H-M   'P 1'
#
loop_
_entity.id
_entity.type
_entity.pdbx_description
1 polymer ?
#
loop_
_entity_poly.entity_id
_entity_poly.type
_entity_poly.pdbx_seq_one_letter_code
_entity_poly.pdbx_strand_id
1 'polypeptide(L)'
;METVNGEFIMKGCNAGDPSALKELNDCRTLIHTIGFIPLFSNAIPGFSVEEHVPASTWWTEDPETDPWVWRMTLAEDDSIAYGKFFNKCAGFISRDFFPVFANYRRNGYDFDALFEDELASYRSKKIMDVFELDDDSVGKEIMSYELKHMAGFGKKDDGQAGEKGFEGVITELQMQTYLIMSRFAQKKNKKGESYGWHIAALESPETKWGRDFVTSSYSEDPKESWEKIKTRIKEHFPETTDADITKILGIRYPGESATVVRKGGSKAKKKPAYERKNERPQELPWPENLITEIGLDRVFPETGVYAPLTEDQMEGMSFAIEELRENERIMLKQRYEEHMTLRAIGAVMDLSPERIRQICAKGVRKLKHPTRLKYIKDGYVGTQLKEQEQKKNLKVSGNREEQVSALKEFRVTDCGLSVRSGNCLSRAGLETLGSAVEFMDSDPLRFIMIRNLGQRSLNEILDKLESYGVDCKAVREKAVEVYLDGKKRR
;
A
#
# COMPACT_ATOMS: atom_id res chain seq x y z
N MET A 1 5.55 -1.97 -36.26
CA MET A 1 7.00 -2.16 -36.48
C MET A 1 7.23 -3.55 -37.03
N GLU A 2 7.77 -3.66 -38.22
CA GLU A 2 8.11 -4.91 -38.91
C GLU A 2 9.62 -5.09 -38.87
N THR A 3 10.09 -6.35 -38.88
CA THR A 3 11.53 -6.64 -38.93
C THR A 3 11.81 -7.41 -40.19
N VAL A 4 12.63 -6.85 -41.09
CA VAL A 4 13.07 -7.50 -42.30
C VAL A 4 14.60 -7.58 -42.30
N ASN A 5 15.16 -8.77 -42.47
CA ASN A 5 16.60 -9.02 -42.40
C ASN A 5 17.32 -8.51 -41.14
N GLY A 6 16.59 -8.41 -40.01
CA GLY A 6 17.14 -7.92 -38.75
C GLY A 6 17.08 -6.41 -38.58
N GLU A 7 16.60 -5.67 -39.55
CA GLU A 7 16.37 -4.22 -39.46
C GLU A 7 14.89 -3.92 -39.15
N PHE A 8 14.67 -2.90 -38.32
CA PHE A 8 13.32 -2.43 -38.00
C PHE A 8 12.81 -1.52 -39.12
N ILE A 9 11.73 -1.92 -39.77
CA ILE A 9 11.05 -1.09 -40.76
C ILE A 9 9.91 -0.33 -40.08
N MET A 10 10.02 0.99 -40.10
CA MET A 10 9.00 1.90 -39.60
C MET A 10 7.98 2.19 -40.71
N LYS A 11 6.68 2.18 -40.40
CA LYS A 11 5.65 2.52 -41.38
C LYS A 11 5.72 4.01 -41.71
N GLY A 12 5.75 4.86 -40.69
CA GLY A 12 5.85 6.30 -40.83
C GLY A 12 4.73 6.94 -41.63
N CYS A 13 4.74 8.27 -41.71
CA CYS A 13 3.94 9.05 -42.63
C CYS A 13 4.82 9.65 -43.74
N ASN A 14 4.18 10.31 -44.71
CA ASN A 14 4.92 11.06 -45.74
C ASN A 14 5.51 12.32 -45.12
N ALA A 15 6.76 12.65 -45.38
CA ALA A 15 7.43 13.83 -44.83
C ALA A 15 6.74 15.17 -45.23
N GLY A 16 5.94 15.15 -46.30
CA GLY A 16 5.15 16.30 -46.77
C GLY A 16 3.72 16.35 -46.23
N ASP A 17 3.34 15.38 -45.37
CA ASP A 17 1.99 15.37 -44.79
C ASP A 17 1.82 16.55 -43.81
N PRO A 18 0.79 17.40 -44.00
CA PRO A 18 0.53 18.51 -43.08
C PRO A 18 0.28 18.08 -41.62
N SER A 19 -0.18 16.85 -41.41
CA SER A 19 -0.43 16.26 -40.08
C SER A 19 0.78 15.58 -39.46
N ALA A 20 1.92 15.55 -40.15
CA ALA A 20 3.15 14.96 -39.64
C ALA A 20 3.67 15.73 -38.42
N LEU A 21 4.00 15.02 -37.37
CA LEU A 21 4.70 15.55 -36.18
C LEU A 21 6.14 15.91 -36.59
N LYS A 22 6.52 17.13 -36.34
CA LYS A 22 7.85 17.68 -36.73
C LYS A 22 8.80 17.80 -35.57
N GLU A 23 8.27 17.99 -34.37
CA GLU A 23 9.03 18.24 -33.16
C GLU A 23 8.40 17.58 -31.92
N LEU A 24 9.15 17.52 -30.85
CA LEU A 24 8.72 16.95 -29.55
C LEU A 24 7.38 17.54 -29.06
N ASN A 25 7.18 18.85 -29.24
CA ASN A 25 5.99 19.52 -28.74
C ASN A 25 4.72 19.13 -29.50
N ASP A 26 4.83 18.82 -30.79
CA ASP A 26 3.72 18.26 -31.60
C ASP A 26 3.30 16.90 -31.02
N CYS A 27 4.27 16.04 -30.68
CA CYS A 27 4.04 14.74 -30.05
C CYS A 27 3.36 14.90 -28.66
N ARG A 28 3.85 15.84 -27.84
CA ARG A 28 3.21 16.18 -26.56
C ARG A 28 1.76 16.60 -26.74
N THR A 29 1.52 17.49 -27.71
CA THR A 29 0.16 17.98 -28.02
C THR A 29 -0.76 16.84 -28.48
N LEU A 30 -0.27 15.93 -29.32
CA LEU A 30 -1.02 14.76 -29.76
C LEU A 30 -1.40 13.86 -28.56
N ILE A 31 -0.44 13.59 -27.65
CA ILE A 31 -0.70 12.79 -26.45
C ILE A 31 -1.80 13.40 -25.58
N HIS A 32 -1.74 14.72 -25.35
CA HIS A 32 -2.75 15.41 -24.55
C HIS A 32 -4.12 15.49 -25.26
N THR A 33 -4.12 15.63 -26.59
CA THR A 33 -5.35 15.71 -27.39
C THR A 33 -6.12 14.38 -27.34
N ILE A 34 -5.44 13.25 -27.52
CA ILE A 34 -6.06 11.93 -27.49
C ILE A 34 -6.21 11.43 -26.05
N GLY A 35 -5.28 11.82 -25.14
CA GLY A 35 -5.19 11.37 -23.76
C GLY A 35 -4.24 10.20 -23.56
N PHE A 36 -4.04 9.35 -24.57
CA PHE A 36 -3.13 8.21 -24.55
C PHE A 36 -2.87 7.70 -25.97
N ILE A 37 -1.66 7.20 -26.24
CA ILE A 37 -1.30 6.71 -27.58
C ILE A 37 -0.14 5.70 -27.50
N PRO A 38 -0.21 4.56 -28.23
CA PRO A 38 0.94 3.67 -28.40
C PRO A 38 2.08 4.35 -29.15
N LEU A 39 3.32 3.96 -28.85
CA LEU A 39 4.48 4.47 -29.57
C LEU A 39 4.55 3.89 -31.01
N PHE A 40 4.24 2.60 -31.16
CA PHE A 40 4.38 1.88 -32.43
C PHE A 40 3.03 1.54 -33.06
N SER A 41 3.05 1.40 -34.37
CA SER A 41 1.88 1.03 -35.18
C SER A 41 1.24 -0.27 -34.70
N ASN A 42 -0.06 -0.34 -34.82
CA ASN A 42 -0.89 -1.41 -34.26
C ASN A 42 -2.12 -1.73 -35.13
N ALA A 43 -3.14 -2.39 -34.58
CA ALA A 43 -4.31 -2.79 -35.34
C ALA A 43 -5.26 -1.62 -35.68
N ILE A 44 -5.14 -0.48 -35.00
CA ILE A 44 -5.95 0.72 -35.28
C ILE A 44 -5.09 1.68 -36.10
N PRO A 45 -5.42 1.90 -37.38
CA PRO A 45 -4.68 2.83 -38.23
C PRO A 45 -4.68 4.25 -37.67
N GLY A 46 -3.48 4.87 -37.64
CA GLY A 46 -3.30 6.22 -37.11
C GLY A 46 -3.23 6.32 -35.57
N PHE A 47 -3.49 5.24 -34.85
CA PHE A 47 -3.40 5.22 -33.37
C PHE A 47 -2.01 4.85 -32.87
N SER A 48 -1.00 5.56 -33.35
CA SER A 48 0.38 5.43 -32.86
C SER A 48 1.21 6.65 -33.22
N VAL A 49 2.23 6.95 -32.43
CA VAL A 49 3.20 8.01 -32.76
C VAL A 49 3.94 7.66 -34.05
N GLU A 50 4.28 6.39 -34.26
CA GLU A 50 4.98 5.90 -35.45
C GLU A 50 4.31 6.35 -36.76
N GLU A 51 2.97 6.30 -36.84
CA GLU A 51 2.21 6.60 -38.04
C GLU A 51 2.10 8.11 -38.32
N HIS A 52 2.44 8.94 -37.36
CA HIS A 52 2.42 10.41 -37.50
C HIS A 52 3.81 11.03 -37.71
N VAL A 53 4.86 10.25 -37.77
CA VAL A 53 6.23 10.73 -37.93
C VAL A 53 6.87 10.08 -39.17
N PRO A 54 7.62 10.82 -40.02
CA PRO A 54 8.31 10.25 -41.17
C PRO A 54 9.25 9.10 -40.76
N ALA A 55 9.24 8.00 -41.51
CA ALA A 55 10.08 6.84 -41.22
C ALA A 55 11.58 7.17 -41.18
N SER A 56 12.01 8.17 -41.94
CA SER A 56 13.42 8.60 -42.05
C SER A 56 13.97 9.32 -40.82
N THR A 57 13.09 9.78 -39.89
CA THR A 57 13.52 10.48 -38.67
C THR A 57 13.77 9.53 -37.50
N TRP A 58 13.38 8.27 -37.60
CA TRP A 58 13.60 7.27 -36.57
C TRP A 58 15.07 6.82 -36.55
N TRP A 59 15.61 6.67 -35.33
CA TRP A 59 16.96 6.16 -35.07
C TRP A 59 18.08 7.09 -35.55
N THR A 60 17.78 8.39 -35.70
CA THR A 60 18.76 9.41 -36.10
C THR A 60 19.56 9.96 -34.92
N GLU A 61 19.13 9.67 -33.70
CA GLU A 61 19.66 10.24 -32.44
C GLU A 61 19.51 11.78 -32.37
N ASP A 62 18.78 12.38 -33.27
CA ASP A 62 18.50 13.82 -33.25
C ASP A 62 17.39 14.13 -32.23
N PRO A 63 17.67 14.92 -31.17
CA PRO A 63 16.67 15.24 -30.15
C PRO A 63 15.51 16.08 -30.68
N GLU A 64 15.68 16.76 -31.81
CA GLU A 64 14.64 17.62 -32.40
C GLU A 64 13.60 16.79 -33.17
N THR A 65 14.03 15.76 -33.89
CA THR A 65 13.19 15.07 -34.88
C THR A 65 12.98 13.58 -34.64
N ASP A 66 13.79 12.94 -33.78
CA ASP A 66 13.73 11.49 -33.57
C ASP A 66 12.74 11.10 -32.46
N PRO A 67 11.62 10.41 -32.78
CA PRO A 67 10.66 9.95 -31.78
C PRO A 67 11.27 8.98 -30.76
N TRP A 68 12.33 8.27 -31.10
CA TRP A 68 13.03 7.39 -30.18
C TRP A 68 13.76 8.17 -29.09
N VAL A 69 14.22 9.38 -29.40
CA VAL A 69 14.76 10.32 -28.43
C VAL A 69 13.65 11.03 -27.67
N TRP A 70 12.58 11.48 -28.35
CA TRP A 70 11.44 12.13 -27.72
C TRP A 70 10.84 11.34 -26.56
N ARG A 71 10.75 9.99 -26.70
CA ARG A 71 10.22 9.14 -25.63
C ARG A 71 10.99 9.26 -24.31
N MET A 72 12.29 9.58 -24.36
CA MET A 72 13.10 9.75 -23.16
C MET A 72 12.73 11.06 -22.46
N THR A 73 12.61 12.15 -23.20
CA THR A 73 12.21 13.47 -22.68
C THR A 73 10.76 13.45 -22.20
N LEU A 74 9.86 12.78 -22.93
CA LEU A 74 8.44 12.64 -22.53
C LEU A 74 8.25 11.74 -21.31
N ALA A 75 9.15 10.79 -21.03
CA ALA A 75 9.10 10.00 -19.81
C ALA A 75 9.38 10.84 -18.54
N GLU A 76 10.23 11.88 -18.69
CA GLU A 76 10.56 12.83 -17.62
C GLU A 76 9.48 13.91 -17.42
N ASP A 77 8.56 14.06 -18.38
CA ASP A 77 7.50 15.07 -18.33
C ASP A 77 6.46 14.75 -17.25
N ASP A 78 6.22 15.70 -16.34
CA ASP A 78 5.27 15.52 -15.23
C ASP A 78 3.81 15.38 -15.68
N SER A 79 3.50 15.74 -16.91
CA SER A 79 2.15 15.63 -17.47
C SER A 79 1.89 14.33 -18.22
N ILE A 80 2.87 13.42 -18.31
CA ILE A 80 2.82 12.21 -19.12
C ILE A 80 3.38 11.02 -18.35
N ALA A 81 2.72 9.86 -18.48
CA ALA A 81 3.29 8.56 -18.12
C ALA A 81 3.80 7.87 -19.38
N TYR A 82 4.98 7.29 -19.31
CA TYR A 82 5.52 6.40 -20.32
C TYR A 82 5.69 4.98 -19.77
N GLY A 83 5.30 3.97 -20.52
CA GLY A 83 5.41 2.58 -20.11
C GLY A 83 4.81 1.60 -21.11
N LYS A 84 4.86 0.31 -20.78
CA LYS A 84 4.32 -0.78 -21.61
C LYS A 84 2.84 -0.99 -21.34
N PHE A 85 1.99 -0.03 -21.65
CA PHE A 85 0.56 -0.04 -21.32
C PHE A 85 -0.34 -0.75 -22.34
N PHE A 86 0.13 -0.93 -23.57
CA PHE A 86 -0.67 -1.36 -24.72
C PHE A 86 -0.27 -2.75 -25.17
N ASN A 87 -0.82 -3.79 -24.54
CA ASN A 87 -0.50 -5.19 -24.81
C ASN A 87 1.02 -5.47 -24.87
N LYS A 88 1.75 -5.08 -23.85
CA LYS A 88 3.21 -5.17 -23.69
C LYS A 88 4.01 -4.24 -24.60
N CYS A 89 3.34 -3.40 -25.39
CA CYS A 89 3.97 -2.37 -26.20
C CYS A 89 4.02 -1.05 -25.43
N ALA A 90 5.09 -0.30 -25.69
CA ALA A 90 5.30 1.01 -25.09
C ALA A 90 4.34 2.06 -25.67
N GLY A 91 4.02 3.05 -24.87
CA GLY A 91 3.23 4.20 -25.25
C GLY A 91 3.05 5.16 -24.09
N PHE A 92 2.22 6.16 -24.32
CA PHE A 92 2.02 7.29 -23.44
C PHE A 92 0.58 7.35 -22.94
N ILE A 93 0.42 7.81 -21.69
CA ILE A 93 -0.87 8.19 -21.10
C ILE A 93 -0.69 9.57 -20.49
N SER A 94 -1.54 10.53 -20.85
CA SER A 94 -1.54 11.86 -20.23
C SER A 94 -1.91 11.75 -18.75
N ARG A 95 -1.38 12.66 -17.93
CA ARG A 95 -1.68 12.72 -16.51
C ARG A 95 -3.19 12.71 -16.26
N ASP A 96 -3.96 13.55 -16.98
CA ASP A 96 -5.40 13.69 -16.76
C ASP A 96 -6.19 12.41 -17.06
N PHE A 97 -5.69 11.56 -17.97
CA PHE A 97 -6.33 10.31 -18.32
C PHE A 97 -5.84 9.12 -17.50
N PHE A 98 -4.73 9.29 -16.77
CA PHE A 98 -4.10 8.21 -16.02
C PHE A 98 -5.00 7.59 -14.94
N PRO A 99 -5.77 8.35 -14.12
CA PRO A 99 -6.69 7.77 -13.14
C PRO A 99 -7.74 6.84 -13.75
N VAL A 100 -8.22 7.15 -14.95
CA VAL A 100 -9.19 6.31 -15.70
C VAL A 100 -8.54 4.98 -16.07
N PHE A 101 -7.29 5.02 -16.58
CA PHE A 101 -6.52 3.79 -16.85
C PHE A 101 -6.21 3.00 -15.58
N ALA A 102 -5.83 3.66 -14.50
CA ALA A 102 -5.54 3.02 -13.22
C ALA A 102 -6.77 2.30 -12.69
N ASN A 103 -7.95 2.94 -12.68
CA ASN A 103 -9.19 2.31 -12.25
C ASN A 103 -9.54 1.09 -13.11
N TYR A 104 -9.49 1.24 -14.43
CA TYR A 104 -9.74 0.14 -15.37
C TYR A 104 -8.81 -1.05 -15.16
N ARG A 105 -7.50 -0.80 -15.03
CA ARG A 105 -6.46 -1.84 -14.95
C ARG A 105 -6.39 -2.49 -13.58
N ARG A 106 -6.53 -1.70 -12.54
CA ARG A 106 -6.38 -2.14 -11.15
C ARG A 106 -7.70 -2.57 -10.52
N ASN A 107 -8.84 -2.22 -11.14
CA ASN A 107 -10.17 -2.57 -10.64
C ASN A 107 -10.40 -2.12 -9.19
N GLY A 108 -9.92 -0.90 -8.85
CA GLY A 108 -10.02 -0.33 -7.52
C GLY A 108 -9.02 -0.89 -6.50
N TYR A 109 -8.09 -1.76 -6.91
CA TYR A 109 -7.07 -2.32 -6.02
C TYR A 109 -5.80 -1.47 -6.00
N ASP A 110 -5.32 -1.15 -4.80
CA ASP A 110 -3.90 -0.91 -4.58
C ASP A 110 -3.15 -2.25 -4.59
N PHE A 111 -1.84 -2.22 -4.80
CA PHE A 111 -1.08 -3.45 -5.01
C PHE A 111 -1.13 -4.41 -3.82
N ASP A 112 -1.06 -3.89 -2.61
CA ASP A 112 -1.14 -4.71 -1.39
C ASP A 112 -2.48 -5.42 -1.26
N ALA A 113 -3.58 -4.71 -1.49
CA ALA A 113 -4.91 -5.30 -1.48
C ALA A 113 -5.06 -6.38 -2.57
N LEU A 114 -4.47 -6.14 -3.76
CA LEU A 114 -4.44 -7.11 -4.85
C LEU A 114 -3.67 -8.38 -4.45
N PHE A 115 -2.54 -8.21 -3.76
CA PHE A 115 -1.72 -9.34 -3.29
C PHE A 115 -2.40 -10.12 -2.15
N GLU A 116 -3.03 -9.42 -1.19
CA GLU A 116 -3.77 -10.03 -0.10
C GLU A 116 -4.98 -10.85 -0.57
N ASP A 117 -5.62 -10.45 -1.69
CA ASP A 117 -6.68 -11.23 -2.35
C ASP A 117 -6.16 -12.33 -3.29
N GLU A 118 -4.84 -12.63 -3.23
CA GLU A 118 -4.16 -13.66 -4.04
C GLU A 118 -4.25 -13.44 -5.57
N LEU A 119 -4.53 -12.21 -5.99
CA LEU A 119 -4.65 -11.82 -7.40
C LEU A 119 -3.32 -11.39 -8.02
N ALA A 120 -2.30 -11.11 -7.20
CA ALA A 120 -0.94 -10.78 -7.65
C ALA A 120 0.05 -11.89 -7.31
N SER A 121 1.10 -12.01 -8.13
CA SER A 121 2.15 -13.01 -7.90
C SER A 121 3.12 -12.57 -6.81
N TYR A 122 3.72 -13.53 -6.08
CA TYR A 122 4.80 -13.25 -5.14
C TYR A 122 6.01 -12.55 -5.78
N ARG A 123 6.24 -12.77 -7.08
CA ARG A 123 7.29 -12.08 -7.84
C ARG A 123 6.98 -10.61 -8.02
N SER A 124 5.73 -10.28 -8.29
CA SER A 124 5.27 -8.89 -8.38
C SER A 124 5.39 -8.20 -7.03
N LYS A 125 5.04 -8.88 -5.94
CA LYS A 125 5.19 -8.37 -4.57
C LYS A 125 6.64 -8.02 -4.24
N LYS A 126 7.61 -8.88 -4.58
CA LYS A 126 9.03 -8.59 -4.37
C LYS A 126 9.52 -7.31 -5.06
N ILE A 127 8.95 -6.99 -6.23
CA ILE A 127 9.30 -5.76 -6.94
C ILE A 127 8.64 -4.57 -6.27
N MET A 128 7.34 -4.67 -5.94
CA MET A 128 6.61 -3.57 -5.34
C MET A 128 7.11 -3.25 -3.92
N ASP A 129 7.51 -4.25 -3.13
CA ASP A 129 8.11 -4.06 -1.80
C ASP A 129 9.34 -3.14 -1.82
N VAL A 130 10.09 -3.11 -2.92
CA VAL A 130 11.26 -2.23 -3.05
C VAL A 130 10.86 -0.75 -3.06
N PHE A 131 9.68 -0.43 -3.62
CA PHE A 131 9.17 0.95 -3.66
C PHE A 131 8.47 1.38 -2.36
N GLU A 132 8.19 0.43 -1.45
CA GLU A 132 7.56 0.67 -0.15
C GLU A 132 8.56 0.82 1.00
N LEU A 133 9.84 0.59 0.75
CA LEU A 133 10.89 0.77 1.76
C LEU A 133 10.93 2.25 2.16
N ASP A 134 10.63 2.54 3.44
CA ASP A 134 10.75 3.85 4.08
C ASP A 134 12.23 4.26 4.29
N ASP A 135 13.09 3.89 3.38
CA ASP A 135 14.51 4.22 3.41
C ASP A 135 14.76 5.41 2.48
N ASP A 136 14.99 6.57 3.07
CA ASP A 136 15.35 7.80 2.34
C ASP A 136 16.60 7.64 1.47
N SER A 137 17.40 6.56 1.67
CA SER A 137 18.56 6.20 0.85
C SER A 137 18.17 5.49 -0.45
N VAL A 138 16.98 4.89 -0.52
CA VAL A 138 16.43 4.30 -1.73
C VAL A 138 15.65 5.39 -2.46
N GLY A 139 16.21 5.91 -3.52
CA GLY A 139 15.53 6.92 -4.36
C GLY A 139 14.14 6.43 -4.78
N LYS A 140 13.19 7.35 -4.83
CA LYS A 140 11.81 7.09 -5.33
C LYS A 140 11.80 6.53 -6.76
N GLU A 141 12.88 6.68 -7.46
CA GLU A 141 13.14 6.29 -8.84
C GLU A 141 14.32 5.33 -8.89
N ILE A 142 14.12 4.12 -9.43
CA ILE A 142 15.11 3.04 -9.36
C ILE A 142 15.44 2.55 -10.77
N MET A 143 16.73 2.52 -11.11
CA MET A 143 17.18 1.94 -12.37
C MET A 143 16.79 0.47 -12.48
N SER A 144 16.30 0.02 -13.64
CA SER A 144 15.78 -1.34 -13.79
C SER A 144 16.77 -2.45 -13.43
N TYR A 145 18.08 -2.24 -13.62
CA TYR A 145 19.10 -3.21 -13.24
C TYR A 145 19.31 -3.26 -11.71
N GLU A 146 19.17 -2.12 -11.01
CA GLU A 146 19.23 -2.05 -9.54
C GLU A 146 18.00 -2.69 -8.93
N LEU A 147 16.81 -2.34 -9.45
CA LEU A 147 15.55 -2.95 -9.05
C LEU A 147 15.59 -4.47 -9.20
N LYS A 148 16.16 -4.95 -10.31
CA LYS A 148 16.35 -6.39 -10.55
C LYS A 148 17.17 -7.05 -9.44
N HIS A 149 18.23 -6.40 -8.98
CA HIS A 149 19.08 -6.91 -7.91
C HIS A 149 18.36 -6.84 -6.55
N MET A 150 17.79 -5.69 -6.21
CA MET A 150 17.09 -5.44 -4.93
C MET A 150 15.90 -6.39 -4.74
N ALA A 151 15.15 -6.66 -5.80
CA ALA A 151 14.02 -7.60 -5.77
C ALA A 151 14.42 -9.09 -5.86
N GLY A 152 15.73 -9.40 -5.84
CA GLY A 152 16.24 -10.78 -5.81
C GLY A 152 16.18 -11.54 -7.14
N PHE A 153 16.07 -10.85 -8.28
CA PHE A 153 16.11 -11.44 -9.63
C PHE A 153 17.53 -11.46 -10.23
N GLY A 154 18.48 -10.73 -9.66
CA GLY A 154 19.88 -10.75 -10.04
C GLY A 154 20.63 -11.96 -9.48
N LYS A 155 21.93 -12.06 -9.79
CA LYS A 155 22.81 -12.98 -9.07
C LYS A 155 22.89 -12.53 -7.61
N LYS A 156 22.75 -13.48 -6.69
CA LYS A 156 22.94 -13.24 -5.27
C LYS A 156 24.43 -13.04 -4.95
N ASP A 157 24.72 -12.38 -3.83
CA ASP A 157 26.09 -12.12 -3.39
C ASP A 157 26.90 -13.41 -3.11
N ASP A 158 26.20 -14.52 -2.81
CA ASP A 158 26.77 -15.87 -2.67
C ASP A 158 27.01 -16.60 -4.01
N GLY A 159 26.79 -15.94 -5.15
CA GLY A 159 26.97 -16.48 -6.49
C GLY A 159 25.81 -17.36 -6.98
N GLN A 160 24.78 -17.59 -6.17
CA GLN A 160 23.60 -18.34 -6.59
C GLN A 160 22.76 -17.55 -7.60
N ALA A 161 22.09 -18.27 -8.51
CA ALA A 161 21.17 -17.64 -9.46
C ALA A 161 19.93 -17.09 -8.73
N GLY A 162 19.60 -15.82 -8.95
CA GLY A 162 18.35 -15.23 -8.51
C GLY A 162 17.15 -15.73 -9.32
N GLU A 163 15.97 -15.19 -9.03
CA GLU A 163 14.75 -15.54 -9.76
C GLU A 163 14.82 -15.15 -11.24
N LYS A 164 14.10 -15.91 -12.08
CA LYS A 164 14.00 -15.65 -13.51
C LYS A 164 12.72 -14.89 -13.84
N GLY A 165 12.71 -14.18 -14.96
CA GLY A 165 11.50 -13.58 -15.54
C GLY A 165 11.24 -12.14 -15.10
N PHE A 166 12.24 -11.42 -14.62
CA PHE A 166 12.15 -10.01 -14.22
C PHE A 166 11.45 -9.13 -15.28
N GLU A 167 11.89 -9.20 -16.53
CA GLU A 167 11.32 -8.40 -17.63
C GLU A 167 9.81 -8.63 -17.84
N GLY A 168 9.39 -9.89 -17.66
CA GLY A 168 7.96 -10.24 -17.74
C GLY A 168 7.15 -9.61 -16.60
N VAL A 169 7.69 -9.65 -15.38
CA VAL A 169 7.03 -9.12 -14.19
C VAL A 169 6.91 -7.59 -14.24
N ILE A 170 8.00 -6.88 -14.56
CA ILE A 170 7.92 -5.40 -14.70
C ILE A 170 7.02 -4.97 -15.86
N THR A 171 6.97 -5.77 -16.94
CA THR A 171 6.02 -5.50 -18.04
C THR A 171 4.58 -5.66 -17.58
N GLU A 172 4.27 -6.68 -16.80
CA GLU A 172 2.94 -6.91 -16.23
C GLU A 172 2.54 -5.78 -15.27
N LEU A 173 3.44 -5.36 -14.37
CA LEU A 173 3.21 -4.25 -13.45
C LEU A 173 2.98 -2.91 -14.18
N GLN A 174 3.68 -2.67 -15.29
CA GLN A 174 3.43 -1.51 -16.14
C GLN A 174 2.07 -1.62 -16.85
N MET A 175 1.73 -2.78 -17.41
CA MET A 175 0.41 -3.01 -18.02
C MET A 175 -0.73 -2.80 -17.03
N GLN A 176 -0.51 -3.13 -15.75
CA GLN A 176 -1.44 -2.89 -14.65
C GLN A 176 -1.34 -1.48 -14.08
N THR A 177 -0.51 -0.62 -14.65
CA THR A 177 -0.28 0.78 -14.23
C THR A 177 0.34 0.96 -12.83
N TYR A 178 0.86 -0.09 -12.18
CA TYR A 178 1.55 0.03 -10.89
C TYR A 178 2.98 0.58 -11.03
N LEU A 179 3.59 0.45 -12.22
CA LEU A 179 4.91 1.02 -12.53
C LEU A 179 4.87 1.80 -13.84
N ILE A 180 5.67 2.86 -13.89
CA ILE A 180 5.95 3.66 -15.09
C ILE A 180 7.46 3.76 -15.29
N MET A 181 7.88 4.12 -16.50
CA MET A 181 9.27 4.49 -16.79
C MET A 181 9.40 6.00 -16.60
N SER A 182 10.23 6.41 -15.65
CA SER A 182 10.39 7.82 -15.28
C SER A 182 11.46 8.55 -16.08
N ARG A 183 12.54 7.87 -16.42
CA ARG A 183 13.62 8.40 -17.25
C ARG A 183 14.50 7.32 -17.85
N PHE A 184 15.46 7.74 -18.67
CA PHE A 184 16.45 6.88 -19.29
C PHE A 184 17.86 7.38 -19.02
N ALA A 185 18.76 6.48 -18.63
CA ALA A 185 20.16 6.83 -18.41
C ALA A 185 21.09 5.70 -18.90
N GLN A 186 22.28 6.06 -19.32
CA GLN A 186 23.34 5.12 -19.62
C GLN A 186 24.08 4.71 -18.36
N LYS A 187 24.63 3.50 -18.36
CA LYS A 187 25.56 3.09 -17.31
C LYS A 187 26.83 3.93 -17.34
N LYS A 188 27.39 4.18 -16.17
CA LYS A 188 28.69 4.83 -16.04
C LYS A 188 29.76 3.82 -15.68
N ASN A 189 30.92 3.89 -16.32
CA ASN A 189 32.09 3.10 -15.97
C ASN A 189 32.78 3.68 -14.70
N LYS A 190 33.84 3.03 -14.22
CA LYS A 190 34.61 3.48 -13.05
C LYS A 190 35.23 4.88 -13.20
N LYS A 191 35.37 5.38 -14.43
CA LYS A 191 35.87 6.73 -14.73
C LYS A 191 34.75 7.77 -14.85
N GLY A 192 33.48 7.37 -14.69
CA GLY A 192 32.32 8.25 -14.83
C GLY A 192 31.83 8.45 -16.26
N GLU A 193 32.43 7.78 -17.27
CA GLU A 193 32.03 7.87 -18.67
C GLU A 193 30.80 7.00 -18.93
N SER A 194 29.82 7.54 -19.65
CA SER A 194 28.61 6.83 -20.04
C SER A 194 28.93 5.77 -21.09
N TYR A 195 28.31 4.59 -20.97
CA TYR A 195 28.48 3.50 -21.94
C TYR A 195 27.22 2.65 -22.08
N GLY A 196 27.08 1.99 -23.23
CA GLY A 196 25.98 1.08 -23.53
C GLY A 196 24.68 1.81 -23.87
N TRP A 197 23.59 1.04 -23.95
CA TRP A 197 22.26 1.55 -24.25
C TRP A 197 21.64 2.29 -23.06
N HIS A 198 20.75 3.20 -23.35
CA HIS A 198 19.92 3.87 -22.36
C HIS A 198 19.02 2.84 -21.66
N ILE A 199 19.04 2.80 -20.36
CA ILE A 199 18.30 1.88 -19.49
C ILE A 199 17.23 2.70 -18.75
N ALA A 200 16.01 2.17 -18.68
CA ALA A 200 14.92 2.84 -18.00
C ALA A 200 15.11 2.79 -16.48
N ALA A 201 14.82 3.89 -15.82
CA ALA A 201 14.44 3.93 -14.42
C ALA A 201 12.93 3.75 -14.31
N LEU A 202 12.50 3.19 -13.19
CA LEU A 202 11.11 2.88 -12.89
C LEU A 202 10.70 3.59 -11.59
N GLU A 203 9.46 4.04 -11.54
CA GLU A 203 8.84 4.57 -10.33
C GLU A 203 7.37 4.14 -10.26
N SER A 204 6.73 4.32 -9.10
CA SER A 204 5.28 4.19 -9.01
C SER A 204 4.60 5.50 -9.45
N PRO A 205 3.45 5.46 -10.10
CA PRO A 205 2.67 6.66 -10.41
C PRO A 205 2.28 7.45 -9.15
N GLU A 206 2.11 6.75 -8.04
CA GLU A 206 1.83 7.34 -6.73
C GLU A 206 2.99 8.20 -6.22
N THR A 207 4.22 7.80 -6.55
CA THR A 207 5.42 8.61 -6.29
C THR A 207 5.43 9.88 -7.13
N LYS A 208 5.10 9.75 -8.42
CA LYS A 208 5.12 10.87 -9.38
C LYS A 208 4.01 11.90 -9.10
N TRP A 209 2.78 11.44 -8.82
CA TRP A 209 1.60 12.31 -8.78
C TRP A 209 0.80 12.29 -7.49
N GLY A 210 1.20 11.46 -6.55
CA GLY A 210 0.47 11.25 -5.30
C GLY A 210 -0.68 10.24 -5.45
N ARG A 211 -0.91 9.48 -4.37
CA ARG A 211 -1.90 8.41 -4.32
C ARG A 211 -3.33 8.92 -4.61
N ASP A 212 -3.72 10.02 -3.97
CA ASP A 212 -5.08 10.55 -4.10
C ASP A 212 -5.43 10.92 -5.54
N PHE A 213 -4.45 11.42 -6.29
CA PHE A 213 -4.64 11.71 -7.71
C PHE A 213 -4.78 10.42 -8.54
N VAL A 214 -3.85 9.48 -8.39
CA VAL A 214 -3.84 8.23 -9.17
C VAL A 214 -5.11 7.41 -8.93
N THR A 215 -5.64 7.42 -7.71
CA THR A 215 -6.83 6.65 -7.31
C THR A 215 -8.14 7.44 -7.40
N SER A 216 -8.12 8.66 -7.94
CA SER A 216 -9.30 9.55 -7.95
C SER A 216 -10.52 8.98 -8.68
N SER A 217 -10.33 8.06 -9.64
CA SER A 217 -11.41 7.37 -10.35
C SER A 217 -11.84 6.05 -9.70
N TYR A 218 -11.30 5.66 -8.53
CA TYR A 218 -11.66 4.38 -7.89
C TYR A 218 -13.07 4.31 -7.32
N SER A 219 -13.77 5.44 -7.22
CA SER A 219 -15.19 5.50 -6.87
C SER A 219 -16.11 5.12 -8.05
N GLU A 220 -15.58 5.07 -9.28
CA GLU A 220 -16.34 4.69 -10.47
C GLU A 220 -16.25 3.18 -10.72
N ASP A 221 -17.27 2.59 -11.35
CA ASP A 221 -17.16 1.21 -11.84
C ASP A 221 -16.04 1.14 -12.90
N PRO A 222 -15.08 0.22 -12.78
CA PRO A 222 -14.04 0.02 -13.79
C PRO A 222 -14.57 -0.17 -15.22
N LYS A 223 -15.81 -0.62 -15.39
CA LYS A 223 -16.47 -0.70 -16.69
C LYS A 223 -16.77 0.69 -17.27
N GLU A 224 -17.11 1.67 -16.44
CA GLU A 224 -17.30 3.05 -16.90
C GLU A 224 -15.98 3.64 -17.37
N SER A 225 -14.89 3.38 -16.63
CA SER A 225 -13.54 3.76 -17.07
C SER A 225 -13.15 3.08 -18.39
N TRP A 226 -13.50 1.81 -18.57
CA TRP A 226 -13.32 1.11 -19.85
C TRP A 226 -14.11 1.77 -20.99
N GLU A 227 -15.38 2.11 -20.78
CA GLU A 227 -16.20 2.79 -21.79
C GLU A 227 -15.65 4.19 -22.11
N LYS A 228 -15.14 4.94 -21.12
CA LYS A 228 -14.46 6.23 -21.37
C LYS A 228 -13.24 6.06 -22.29
N ILE A 229 -12.41 5.04 -22.07
CA ILE A 229 -11.24 4.73 -22.91
C ILE A 229 -11.70 4.38 -24.33
N LYS A 230 -12.71 3.51 -24.48
CA LYS A 230 -13.27 3.13 -25.79
C LYS A 230 -13.84 4.32 -26.53
N THR A 231 -14.65 5.13 -25.85
CA THR A 231 -15.25 6.34 -26.42
C THR A 231 -14.18 7.28 -26.93
N ARG A 232 -13.13 7.52 -26.12
CA ARG A 232 -12.03 8.39 -26.52
C ARG A 232 -11.30 7.87 -27.78
N ILE A 233 -11.07 6.57 -27.90
CA ILE A 233 -10.48 5.99 -29.11
C ILE A 233 -11.40 6.21 -30.31
N LYS A 234 -12.71 5.93 -30.19
CA LYS A 234 -13.66 6.07 -31.29
C LYS A 234 -13.92 7.52 -31.70
N GLU A 235 -13.79 8.48 -30.79
CA GLU A 235 -13.86 9.93 -31.10
C GLU A 235 -12.76 10.34 -32.09
N HIS A 236 -11.56 9.81 -31.93
CA HIS A 236 -10.42 10.15 -32.78
C HIS A 236 -10.24 9.17 -33.96
N PHE A 237 -10.70 7.91 -33.81
CA PHE A 237 -10.55 6.82 -34.77
C PHE A 237 -11.91 6.12 -34.96
N PRO A 238 -12.88 6.73 -35.65
CA PRO A 238 -14.27 6.25 -35.70
C PRO A 238 -14.46 4.89 -36.36
N GLU A 239 -13.55 4.49 -37.25
CA GLU A 239 -13.59 3.18 -37.95
C GLU A 239 -13.13 2.01 -37.05
N THR A 240 -12.75 2.27 -35.80
CA THR A 240 -12.16 1.27 -34.91
C THR A 240 -13.23 0.32 -34.35
N THR A 241 -12.95 -0.99 -34.43
CA THR A 241 -13.82 -2.00 -33.82
C THR A 241 -13.47 -2.25 -32.35
N ASP A 242 -14.44 -2.73 -31.55
CA ASP A 242 -14.21 -3.11 -30.15
C ASP A 242 -13.17 -4.25 -30.04
N ALA A 243 -13.08 -5.11 -31.07
CA ALA A 243 -12.10 -6.18 -31.14
C ALA A 243 -10.66 -5.63 -31.28
N ASP A 244 -10.45 -4.59 -32.08
CA ASP A 244 -9.15 -3.95 -32.25
C ASP A 244 -8.74 -3.23 -30.95
N ILE A 245 -9.67 -2.52 -30.31
CA ILE A 245 -9.42 -1.90 -29.01
C ILE A 245 -9.01 -2.93 -27.97
N THR A 246 -9.76 -4.03 -27.86
CA THR A 246 -9.45 -5.11 -26.90
C THR A 246 -8.08 -5.74 -27.20
N LYS A 247 -7.72 -5.92 -28.47
CA LYS A 247 -6.42 -6.47 -28.89
C LYS A 247 -5.26 -5.56 -28.44
N ILE A 248 -5.41 -4.24 -28.56
CA ILE A 248 -4.36 -3.27 -28.21
C ILE A 248 -4.24 -3.10 -26.70
N LEU A 249 -5.34 -3.01 -25.99
CA LEU A 249 -5.31 -2.87 -24.54
C LEU A 249 -4.87 -4.15 -23.84
N GLY A 250 -5.18 -5.34 -24.37
CA GLY A 250 -4.57 -6.63 -24.01
C GLY A 250 -4.86 -7.14 -22.61
N ILE A 251 -5.65 -6.44 -21.77
CA ILE A 251 -5.98 -6.84 -20.40
C ILE A 251 -7.47 -6.78 -20.17
N ARG A 252 -7.94 -7.78 -19.42
CA ARG A 252 -9.25 -7.86 -18.82
C ARG A 252 -9.15 -7.44 -17.35
N TYR A 253 -10.29 -7.16 -16.74
CA TYR A 253 -10.34 -6.84 -15.32
C TYR A 253 -9.79 -7.97 -14.45
N PRO A 254 -9.11 -7.68 -13.34
CA PRO A 254 -8.96 -8.65 -12.26
C PRO A 254 -10.35 -9.13 -11.87
N GLY A 255 -10.61 -10.44 -11.97
CA GLY A 255 -11.93 -11.04 -11.65
C GLY A 255 -12.85 -11.35 -12.85
N GLU A 256 -12.62 -10.86 -14.06
CA GLU A 256 -13.11 -11.57 -15.23
C GLU A 256 -12.24 -12.82 -15.39
N SER A 257 -12.77 -13.97 -14.96
CA SER A 257 -12.20 -15.27 -15.30
C SER A 257 -11.84 -15.26 -16.77
N ALA A 258 -10.55 -15.25 -17.08
CA ALA A 258 -10.08 -15.65 -18.37
C ALA A 258 -10.42 -17.15 -18.50
N THR A 259 -11.64 -17.46 -18.85
CA THR A 259 -11.97 -18.71 -19.52
C THR A 259 -11.26 -18.66 -20.87
N VAL A 260 -9.94 -18.70 -20.82
CA VAL A 260 -9.14 -19.07 -21.95
C VAL A 260 -9.47 -20.55 -22.13
N VAL A 261 -10.46 -20.80 -22.98
CA VAL A 261 -10.57 -22.06 -23.68
C VAL A 261 -9.26 -22.19 -24.47
N ARG A 262 -8.24 -22.76 -23.83
CA ARG A 262 -7.04 -23.23 -24.49
C ARG A 262 -7.48 -24.38 -25.40
N LYS A 263 -7.83 -24.06 -26.65
CA LYS A 263 -7.91 -25.07 -27.68
C LYS A 263 -6.52 -25.70 -27.79
N GLY A 264 -6.43 -26.97 -27.37
CA GLY A 264 -5.46 -27.96 -27.78
C GLY A 264 -4.00 -27.54 -27.73
N GLY A 265 -3.37 -27.65 -26.58
CA GLY A 265 -1.91 -27.63 -26.48
C GLY A 265 -1.51 -28.51 -25.29
N SER A 266 -0.73 -29.53 -25.60
CA SER A 266 -0.09 -30.54 -24.75
C SER A 266 -0.22 -30.32 -23.24
N LYS A 267 -0.61 -31.37 -22.51
CA LYS A 267 -0.56 -31.49 -21.06
C LYS A 267 0.78 -30.99 -20.54
N ALA A 268 0.87 -29.70 -20.23
CA ALA A 268 1.98 -29.20 -19.44
C ALA A 268 1.89 -29.96 -18.11
N LYS A 269 2.91 -30.77 -17.82
CA LYS A 269 3.09 -31.37 -16.51
C LYS A 269 2.88 -30.26 -15.51
N LYS A 270 1.88 -30.41 -14.62
CA LYS A 270 1.79 -29.57 -13.43
C LYS A 270 3.15 -29.62 -12.78
N LYS A 271 3.91 -28.54 -12.86
CA LYS A 271 5.04 -28.38 -11.95
C LYS A 271 4.44 -28.48 -10.57
N PRO A 272 5.02 -29.27 -9.67
CA PRO A 272 4.55 -29.35 -8.30
C PRO A 272 4.47 -27.90 -7.81
N ALA A 273 3.35 -27.56 -7.18
CA ALA A 273 3.24 -26.36 -6.39
C ALA A 273 4.50 -26.30 -5.57
N TYR A 274 5.18 -25.14 -5.60
CA TYR A 274 6.34 -24.89 -4.74
C TYR A 274 5.88 -25.27 -3.34
N GLU A 275 6.35 -26.40 -2.83
CA GLU A 275 6.12 -26.79 -1.45
C GLU A 275 6.70 -25.66 -0.61
N ARG A 276 5.81 -24.81 -0.12
CA ARG A 276 6.15 -23.91 0.97
C ARG A 276 6.55 -24.84 2.12
N LYS A 277 7.83 -24.88 2.43
CA LYS A 277 8.36 -25.54 3.63
C LYS A 277 7.92 -24.82 4.92
N ASN A 278 6.79 -24.17 4.91
CA ASN A 278 6.00 -23.82 6.06
C ASN A 278 4.67 -24.51 5.80
N GLU A 279 4.51 -25.69 6.39
CA GLU A 279 3.20 -26.23 6.63
C GLU A 279 2.41 -25.10 7.29
N ARG A 280 1.46 -24.51 6.54
CA ARG A 280 0.45 -23.69 7.22
C ARG A 280 -0.18 -24.63 8.23
N PRO A 281 -0.22 -24.26 9.51
CA PRO A 281 -1.01 -25.02 10.45
C PRO A 281 -2.39 -25.21 9.84
N GLN A 282 -3.00 -26.36 10.06
CA GLN A 282 -4.39 -26.63 9.76
C GLN A 282 -5.20 -25.34 9.98
N GLU A 283 -6.03 -24.94 9.02
CA GLU A 283 -6.79 -23.68 9.12
C GLU A 283 -7.46 -23.60 10.48
N LEU A 284 -6.94 -22.70 11.32
CA LEU A 284 -7.48 -22.49 12.65
C LEU A 284 -8.88 -21.86 12.52
N PRO A 285 -9.84 -22.26 13.34
CA PRO A 285 -11.18 -21.67 13.33
C PRO A 285 -11.13 -20.20 13.77
N TRP A 286 -12.12 -19.43 13.36
CA TRP A 286 -12.31 -18.09 13.88
C TRP A 286 -12.70 -18.13 15.38
N PRO A 287 -12.17 -17.23 16.22
CA PRO A 287 -11.22 -16.14 15.94
C PRO A 287 -9.74 -16.56 16.07
N GLU A 288 -9.45 -17.83 16.34
CA GLU A 288 -8.09 -18.34 16.58
C GLU A 288 -7.15 -18.11 15.39
N ASN A 289 -7.68 -18.11 14.18
CA ASN A 289 -6.92 -17.83 12.96
C ASN A 289 -6.28 -16.42 12.92
N LEU A 290 -6.74 -15.47 13.74
CA LEU A 290 -6.10 -14.16 13.88
C LEU A 290 -4.76 -14.18 14.65
N ILE A 291 -4.40 -15.31 15.29
CA ILE A 291 -3.13 -15.43 16.03
C ILE A 291 -1.94 -15.09 15.15
N THR A 292 -1.91 -15.61 13.93
CA THR A 292 -0.84 -15.34 12.96
C THR A 292 -0.76 -13.87 12.61
N GLU A 293 -1.91 -13.23 12.37
CA GLU A 293 -2.00 -11.81 12.04
C GLU A 293 -1.59 -10.91 13.22
N ILE A 294 -1.90 -11.34 14.42
CA ILE A 294 -1.50 -10.64 15.65
C ILE A 294 -0.01 -10.86 15.94
N GLY A 295 0.62 -11.91 15.37
CA GLY A 295 2.01 -12.26 15.59
C GLY A 295 2.25 -12.91 16.95
N LEU A 296 1.26 -13.60 17.49
CA LEU A 296 1.35 -14.32 18.77
C LEU A 296 2.19 -15.58 18.68
N ASP A 297 2.36 -16.16 17.51
CA ASP A 297 3.31 -17.23 17.21
C ASP A 297 4.74 -16.88 17.62
N ARG A 298 5.10 -15.58 17.60
CA ARG A 298 6.39 -15.05 18.05
C ARG A 298 6.45 -14.77 19.56
N VAL A 299 5.31 -14.75 20.21
CA VAL A 299 5.16 -14.40 21.63
C VAL A 299 5.20 -15.66 22.52
N PHE A 300 4.94 -16.81 21.96
CA PHE A 300 5.03 -18.12 22.62
C PHE A 300 6.16 -18.99 22.03
N PRO A 301 7.42 -18.52 21.99
CA PRO A 301 8.51 -19.24 21.32
C PRO A 301 8.93 -20.53 22.05
N GLU A 302 8.44 -20.79 23.26
CA GLU A 302 8.91 -21.90 24.09
C GLU A 302 8.44 -23.29 23.62
N THR A 303 7.40 -23.36 22.81
CA THR A 303 6.84 -24.66 22.42
C THR A 303 7.14 -25.10 21.00
N GLY A 304 7.58 -24.22 20.09
CA GLY A 304 7.89 -24.56 18.68
C GLY A 304 6.74 -25.22 17.90
N VAL A 305 5.62 -25.43 18.58
CA VAL A 305 4.39 -26.04 18.07
C VAL A 305 3.25 -25.07 18.38
N TYR A 306 2.35 -24.86 17.44
CA TYR A 306 1.09 -24.17 17.67
C TYR A 306 0.31 -24.91 18.73
N ALA A 307 0.39 -24.46 19.97
CA ALA A 307 -0.56 -24.88 20.99
C ALA A 307 -1.86 -24.13 20.74
N PRO A 308 -3.00 -24.83 20.61
CA PRO A 308 -4.29 -24.17 20.51
C PRO A 308 -4.49 -23.28 21.74
N LEU A 309 -5.16 -22.13 21.54
CA LEU A 309 -5.52 -21.27 22.65
C LEU A 309 -6.35 -22.05 23.68
N THR A 310 -6.11 -21.77 24.95
CA THR A 310 -6.98 -22.29 26.01
C THR A 310 -8.38 -21.67 25.91
N GLU A 311 -9.39 -22.27 26.53
CA GLU A 311 -10.75 -21.72 26.56
C GLU A 311 -10.77 -20.28 27.11
N ASP A 312 -10.01 -20.00 28.17
CA ASP A 312 -9.89 -18.69 28.77
C ASP A 312 -9.21 -17.68 27.81
N GLN A 313 -8.21 -18.11 27.05
CA GLN A 313 -7.56 -17.29 26.02
C GLN A 313 -8.49 -17.01 24.83
N MET A 314 -9.31 -17.98 24.45
CA MET A 314 -10.34 -17.80 23.41
C MET A 314 -11.43 -16.81 23.86
N GLU A 315 -11.84 -16.89 25.12
CA GLU A 315 -12.75 -15.91 25.71
C GLU A 315 -12.12 -14.51 25.74
N GLY A 316 -10.85 -14.43 26.14
CA GLY A 316 -10.08 -13.19 26.11
C GLY A 316 -9.92 -12.60 24.70
N MET A 317 -9.75 -13.45 23.69
CA MET A 317 -9.68 -13.03 22.29
C MET A 317 -11.03 -12.50 21.79
N SER A 318 -12.12 -13.21 22.10
CA SER A 318 -13.47 -12.79 21.77
C SER A 318 -13.81 -11.44 22.41
N PHE A 319 -13.48 -11.28 23.69
CA PHE A 319 -13.61 -10.00 24.40
C PHE A 319 -12.81 -8.87 23.74
N ALA A 320 -11.54 -9.12 23.38
CA ALA A 320 -10.69 -8.12 22.73
C ALA A 320 -11.23 -7.69 21.36
N ILE A 321 -11.87 -8.61 20.63
CA ILE A 321 -12.51 -8.33 19.34
C ILE A 321 -13.77 -7.49 19.54
N GLU A 322 -14.58 -7.79 20.55
CA GLU A 322 -15.79 -7.01 20.84
C GLU A 322 -15.51 -5.57 21.25
N GLU A 323 -14.36 -5.30 21.84
CA GLU A 323 -13.86 -3.95 22.15
C GLU A 323 -13.44 -3.14 20.91
N LEU A 324 -13.40 -3.73 19.72
CA LEU A 324 -13.19 -3.02 18.48
C LEU A 324 -14.43 -2.23 18.06
N ARG A 325 -14.26 -1.27 17.16
CA ARG A 325 -15.41 -0.58 16.54
C ARG A 325 -16.21 -1.59 15.71
N GLU A 326 -17.49 -1.37 15.64
CA GLU A 326 -18.42 -2.27 14.94
C GLU A 326 -17.99 -2.59 13.50
N ASN A 327 -17.64 -1.57 12.72
CA ASN A 327 -17.14 -1.80 11.33
C ASN A 327 -15.81 -2.56 11.28
N GLU A 328 -14.89 -2.34 12.22
CA GLU A 328 -13.63 -3.09 12.27
C GLU A 328 -13.91 -4.57 12.58
N ARG A 329 -14.82 -4.84 13.50
CA ARG A 329 -15.24 -6.20 13.88
C ARG A 329 -15.95 -6.94 12.74
N ILE A 330 -16.92 -6.27 12.09
CA ILE A 330 -17.65 -6.87 10.96
C ILE A 330 -16.70 -7.23 9.82
N MET A 331 -15.81 -6.31 9.43
CA MET A 331 -14.89 -6.53 8.32
C MET A 331 -13.85 -7.61 8.65
N LEU A 332 -13.35 -7.68 9.88
CA LEU A 332 -12.46 -8.77 10.30
C LEU A 332 -13.20 -10.12 10.24
N LYS A 333 -14.45 -10.18 10.71
CA LYS A 333 -15.26 -11.40 10.63
C LYS A 333 -15.47 -11.83 9.18
N GLN A 334 -15.92 -10.93 8.30
CA GLN A 334 -16.11 -11.24 6.89
C GLN A 334 -14.81 -11.70 6.21
N ARG A 335 -13.68 -11.11 6.57
CA ARG A 335 -12.37 -11.45 5.98
C ARG A 335 -11.85 -12.80 6.45
N TYR A 336 -11.88 -13.07 7.76
CA TYR A 336 -11.17 -14.19 8.38
C TYR A 336 -12.06 -15.37 8.77
N GLU A 337 -13.37 -15.17 8.99
CA GLU A 337 -14.34 -16.25 9.24
C GLU A 337 -15.08 -16.67 7.97
N GLU A 338 -15.57 -15.68 7.20
CA GLU A 338 -16.35 -15.93 5.99
C GLU A 338 -15.46 -16.07 4.74
N HIS A 339 -14.13 -15.85 4.88
CA HIS A 339 -13.12 -15.93 3.80
C HIS A 339 -13.45 -15.06 2.57
N MET A 340 -14.14 -13.93 2.79
CA MET A 340 -14.47 -13.01 1.71
C MET A 340 -13.24 -12.27 1.22
N THR A 341 -13.19 -12.01 -0.10
CA THR A 341 -12.16 -11.12 -0.67
C THR A 341 -12.40 -9.67 -0.25
N LEU A 342 -11.34 -8.86 -0.20
CA LEU A 342 -11.46 -7.42 0.12
C LEU A 342 -12.45 -6.71 -0.80
N ARG A 343 -12.51 -7.12 -2.07
CA ARG A 343 -13.49 -6.62 -3.03
C ARG A 343 -14.92 -7.01 -2.68
N ALA A 344 -15.16 -8.26 -2.31
CA ALA A 344 -16.50 -8.72 -1.94
C ALA A 344 -17.01 -7.98 -0.70
N ILE A 345 -16.14 -7.79 0.30
CA ILE A 345 -16.45 -6.97 1.48
C ILE A 345 -16.72 -5.52 1.06
N GLY A 346 -15.87 -4.96 0.19
CA GLY A 346 -16.02 -3.61 -0.33
C GLY A 346 -17.35 -3.38 -1.04
N ALA A 347 -17.80 -4.36 -1.85
CA ALA A 347 -19.10 -4.29 -2.54
C ALA A 347 -20.29 -4.29 -1.57
N VAL A 348 -20.18 -5.00 -0.43
CA VAL A 348 -21.22 -5.01 0.61
C VAL A 348 -21.25 -3.72 1.41
N MET A 349 -20.06 -3.13 1.66
CA MET A 349 -19.89 -1.97 2.54
C MET A 349 -19.82 -0.63 1.78
N ASP A 350 -19.92 -0.65 0.44
CA ASP A 350 -19.74 0.51 -0.44
C ASP A 350 -18.39 1.22 -0.23
N LEU A 351 -17.32 0.43 -0.18
CA LEU A 351 -15.95 0.89 0.06
C LEU A 351 -14.99 0.23 -0.94
N SER A 352 -13.86 0.92 -1.24
CA SER A 352 -12.80 0.33 -2.07
C SER A 352 -12.12 -0.84 -1.34
N PRO A 353 -11.58 -1.84 -2.07
CA PRO A 353 -10.82 -2.95 -1.48
C PRO A 353 -9.69 -2.48 -0.57
N GLU A 354 -8.96 -1.44 -0.96
CA GLU A 354 -7.90 -0.84 -0.15
C GLU A 354 -8.43 -0.23 1.15
N ARG A 355 -9.60 0.40 1.11
CA ARG A 355 -10.22 0.93 2.33
C ARG A 355 -10.59 -0.18 3.32
N ILE A 356 -11.08 -1.31 2.82
CA ILE A 356 -11.34 -2.50 3.64
C ILE A 356 -10.04 -3.02 4.25
N ARG A 357 -8.96 -3.16 3.43
CA ARG A 357 -7.63 -3.57 3.90
C ARG A 357 -7.13 -2.68 5.06
N GLN A 358 -7.22 -1.36 4.90
CA GLN A 358 -6.82 -0.40 5.94
C GLN A 358 -7.61 -0.58 7.24
N ILE A 359 -8.91 -0.84 7.13
CA ILE A 359 -9.78 -1.02 8.31
C ILE A 359 -9.44 -2.34 9.00
N CYS A 360 -9.26 -3.44 8.27
CA CYS A 360 -8.81 -4.73 8.81
C CYS A 360 -7.44 -4.60 9.50
N ALA A 361 -6.44 -4.01 8.81
CA ALA A 361 -5.11 -3.78 9.37
C ALA A 361 -5.15 -2.92 10.65
N LYS A 362 -6.03 -1.92 10.69
CA LYS A 362 -6.24 -1.09 11.89
C LYS A 362 -6.87 -1.90 13.03
N GLY A 363 -7.82 -2.77 12.74
CA GLY A 363 -8.41 -3.69 13.71
C GLY A 363 -7.35 -4.63 14.31
N VAL A 364 -6.57 -5.29 13.47
CA VAL A 364 -5.45 -6.16 13.90
C VAL A 364 -4.43 -5.39 14.74
N ARG A 365 -4.04 -4.17 14.33
CA ARG A 365 -3.12 -3.32 15.11
C ARG A 365 -3.66 -2.99 16.49
N LYS A 366 -4.97 -2.78 16.62
CA LYS A 366 -5.61 -2.55 17.93
C LYS A 366 -5.60 -3.79 18.82
N LEU A 367 -5.72 -4.98 18.24
CA LEU A 367 -5.59 -6.25 18.97
C LEU A 367 -4.16 -6.46 19.48
N LYS A 368 -3.14 -6.03 18.74
CA LYS A 368 -1.73 -6.04 19.16
C LYS A 368 -1.41 -5.08 20.31
N HIS A 369 -2.29 -4.14 20.61
CA HIS A 369 -2.03 -3.17 21.67
C HIS A 369 -2.03 -3.85 23.05
N PRO A 370 -1.10 -3.52 23.97
CA PRO A 370 -0.96 -4.16 25.28
C PRO A 370 -2.25 -4.26 26.08
N THR A 371 -3.13 -3.25 26.01
CA THR A 371 -4.42 -3.24 26.71
C THR A 371 -5.36 -4.35 26.29
N ARG A 372 -5.27 -4.86 25.07
CA ARG A 372 -6.08 -5.97 24.54
C ARG A 372 -5.29 -7.26 24.47
N LEU A 373 -4.02 -7.16 24.09
CA LEU A 373 -3.14 -8.31 23.94
C LEU A 373 -3.01 -9.12 25.23
N LYS A 374 -3.08 -8.49 26.42
CA LYS A 374 -3.08 -9.17 27.71
C LYS A 374 -4.23 -10.18 27.86
N TYR A 375 -5.44 -9.84 27.40
CA TYR A 375 -6.59 -10.74 27.46
C TYR A 375 -6.39 -11.98 26.56
N ILE A 376 -5.70 -11.81 25.44
CA ILE A 376 -5.40 -12.91 24.53
C ILE A 376 -4.28 -13.79 25.09
N LYS A 377 -3.24 -13.20 25.72
CA LYS A 377 -2.09 -13.92 26.26
C LYS A 377 -2.41 -14.63 27.58
N ASP A 378 -3.02 -13.91 28.49
CA ASP A 378 -3.23 -14.36 29.87
C ASP A 378 -4.60 -14.98 30.08
N GLY A 379 -5.48 -14.90 29.06
CA GLY A 379 -6.91 -15.25 29.16
C GLY A 379 -7.74 -14.12 29.76
N TYR A 380 -9.06 -14.24 29.65
CA TYR A 380 -10.00 -13.28 30.22
C TYR A 380 -9.97 -13.30 31.75
N VAL A 381 -10.18 -14.49 32.35
CA VAL A 381 -10.16 -14.69 33.79
C VAL A 381 -8.75 -14.45 34.38
N GLY A 382 -7.71 -14.96 33.70
CA GLY A 382 -6.32 -14.74 34.11
C GLY A 382 -5.96 -13.25 34.18
N THR A 383 -6.39 -12.43 33.21
CA THR A 383 -6.19 -10.98 33.22
C THR A 383 -6.95 -10.32 34.37
N GLN A 384 -8.21 -10.70 34.62
CA GLN A 384 -9.01 -10.18 35.71
C GLN A 384 -8.40 -10.48 37.09
N LEU A 385 -7.88 -11.68 37.28
CA LEU A 385 -7.19 -12.07 38.51
C LEU A 385 -5.91 -11.27 38.74
N LYS A 386 -5.08 -11.10 37.71
CA LYS A 386 -3.85 -10.27 37.78
C LYS A 386 -4.19 -8.82 38.11
N GLU A 387 -5.23 -8.24 37.51
CA GLU A 387 -5.68 -6.89 37.83
C GLU A 387 -6.20 -6.77 39.26
N GLN A 388 -6.90 -7.77 39.78
CA GLN A 388 -7.38 -7.81 41.14
C GLN A 388 -6.23 -7.92 42.16
N GLU A 389 -5.24 -8.77 41.87
CA GLU A 389 -4.05 -8.90 42.69
C GLU A 389 -3.23 -7.61 42.68
N GLN A 390 -3.05 -6.99 41.55
CA GLN A 390 -2.41 -5.67 41.43
C GLN A 390 -3.16 -4.63 42.24
N LYS A 391 -4.49 -4.58 42.17
CA LYS A 391 -5.33 -3.68 42.98
C LYS A 391 -5.26 -3.95 44.49
N LYS A 392 -5.13 -5.23 44.91
CA LYS A 392 -4.95 -5.60 46.32
C LYS A 392 -3.58 -5.19 46.84
N ASN A 393 -2.52 -5.41 46.04
CA ASN A 393 -1.15 -5.07 46.38
C ASN A 393 -0.88 -3.57 46.34
N LEU A 394 -1.71 -2.80 45.64
CA LEU A 394 -1.58 -1.34 45.43
C LEU A 394 -2.51 -0.48 46.26
N LYS A 395 -3.33 -1.04 47.15
CA LYS A 395 -3.89 -0.25 48.28
C LYS A 395 -2.75 0.04 49.25
N VAL A 396 -1.81 0.87 48.76
CA VAL A 396 -0.75 1.39 49.60
C VAL A 396 -1.35 2.34 50.62
N SER A 397 -1.62 1.82 51.81
CA SER A 397 -1.89 2.59 53.01
C SER A 397 -0.57 3.18 53.48
N GLY A 398 -0.14 4.27 52.87
CA GLY A 398 1.09 4.96 53.18
C GLY A 398 0.97 6.45 52.89
N ASN A 399 1.98 7.22 53.31
CA ASN A 399 2.06 8.63 52.99
C ASN A 399 2.27 8.81 51.44
N ARG A 400 2.13 10.04 50.96
CA ARG A 400 2.18 10.35 49.51
C ARG A 400 3.48 9.95 48.87
N GLU A 401 4.61 10.03 49.58
CA GLU A 401 5.94 9.65 49.07
C GLU A 401 6.07 8.14 48.84
N GLU A 402 5.49 7.31 49.70
CA GLU A 402 5.44 5.86 49.57
C GLU A 402 4.55 5.45 48.37
N GLN A 403 3.41 6.14 48.19
CA GLN A 403 2.56 5.93 47.01
C GLN A 403 3.28 6.23 45.71
N VAL A 404 3.97 7.38 45.63
CA VAL A 404 4.77 7.77 44.46
C VAL A 404 5.87 6.75 44.18
N SER A 405 6.60 6.32 45.22
CA SER A 405 7.67 5.34 45.06
C SER A 405 7.16 4.02 44.51
N ALA A 406 6.07 3.49 45.01
CA ALA A 406 5.46 2.26 44.52
C ALA A 406 4.94 2.41 43.09
N LEU A 407 4.40 3.57 42.74
CA LEU A 407 3.88 3.83 41.40
C LEU A 407 4.98 4.08 40.33
N LYS A 408 6.24 4.28 40.72
CA LYS A 408 7.38 4.40 39.79
C LYS A 408 7.68 3.11 39.02
N GLU A 409 7.26 1.96 39.52
CA GLU A 409 7.40 0.67 38.82
C GLU A 409 6.37 0.48 37.68
N PHE A 410 5.29 1.28 37.68
CA PHE A 410 4.19 1.12 36.71
C PHE A 410 4.35 2.07 35.53
N ARG A 411 4.65 1.49 34.36
CA ARG A 411 4.72 2.26 33.12
C ARG A 411 3.33 2.68 32.67
N VAL A 412 3.20 3.91 32.16
CA VAL A 412 1.94 4.44 31.63
C VAL A 412 1.41 3.64 30.44
N THR A 413 2.28 2.93 29.72
CA THR A 413 1.93 2.03 28.59
C THR A 413 1.25 0.74 29.05
N ASP A 414 1.53 0.28 30.26
CA ASP A 414 1.15 -1.05 30.76
C ASP A 414 0.02 -0.99 31.81
N CYS A 415 -0.35 0.21 32.23
CA CYS A 415 -1.36 0.41 33.29
C CYS A 415 -2.82 0.45 32.80
N GLY A 416 -3.08 0.15 31.53
CA GLY A 416 -4.43 0.07 30.97
C GLY A 416 -5.08 1.41 30.62
N LEU A 417 -4.28 2.47 30.44
CA LEU A 417 -4.74 3.74 29.86
C LEU A 417 -4.98 3.57 28.35
N SER A 418 -5.89 4.36 27.78
CA SER A 418 -6.04 4.45 26.35
C SER A 418 -4.74 4.91 25.69
N VAL A 419 -4.50 4.49 24.42
CA VAL A 419 -3.33 4.92 23.63
C VAL A 419 -3.16 6.43 23.63
N ARG A 420 -4.26 7.18 23.59
CA ARG A 420 -4.24 8.63 23.58
C ARG A 420 -3.74 9.19 24.92
N SER A 421 -4.25 8.69 26.02
CA SER A 421 -3.88 9.13 27.37
C SER A 421 -2.44 8.76 27.70
N GLY A 422 -2.03 7.53 27.40
CA GLY A 422 -0.64 7.08 27.56
C GLY A 422 0.35 7.90 26.73
N ASN A 423 0.03 8.16 25.45
CA ASN A 423 0.88 8.99 24.60
C ASN A 423 0.99 10.45 25.06
N CYS A 424 -0.08 11.01 25.67
CA CYS A 424 -0.01 12.36 26.21
C CYS A 424 0.97 12.44 27.38
N LEU A 425 0.94 11.48 28.31
CA LEU A 425 1.87 11.40 29.43
C LEU A 425 3.32 11.16 28.95
N SER A 426 3.53 10.17 28.07
CA SER A 426 4.88 9.86 27.56
C SER A 426 5.52 11.05 26.81
N ARG A 427 4.75 11.79 26.01
CA ARG A 427 5.24 13.01 25.34
C ARG A 427 5.54 14.16 26.30
N ALA A 428 4.93 14.16 27.47
CA ALA A 428 5.25 15.09 28.55
C ALA A 428 6.46 14.63 29.40
N GLY A 429 7.10 13.50 29.04
CA GLY A 429 8.22 12.93 29.78
C GLY A 429 7.81 12.12 31.00
N LEU A 430 6.52 11.80 31.13
CA LEU A 430 5.95 11.06 32.25
C LEU A 430 5.79 9.59 31.86
N GLU A 431 6.82 8.78 32.08
CA GLU A 431 6.85 7.39 31.65
C GLU A 431 6.19 6.41 32.63
N THR A 432 6.05 6.81 33.90
CA THR A 432 5.46 5.99 34.98
C THR A 432 4.30 6.70 35.65
N LEU A 433 3.43 5.92 36.30
CA LEU A 433 2.36 6.51 37.10
C LEU A 433 2.92 7.32 38.29
N GLY A 434 4.04 6.89 38.89
CA GLY A 434 4.72 7.63 39.92
C GLY A 434 5.21 9.00 39.46
N SER A 435 5.84 9.08 38.26
CA SER A 435 6.26 10.36 37.69
C SER A 435 5.06 11.27 37.36
N ALA A 436 3.92 10.68 36.94
CA ALA A 436 2.71 11.43 36.69
C ALA A 436 2.14 12.03 37.99
N VAL A 437 2.17 11.30 39.13
CA VAL A 437 1.73 11.78 40.43
C VAL A 437 2.69 12.86 40.94
N GLU A 438 4.00 12.68 40.89
CA GLU A 438 4.97 13.72 41.27
C GLU A 438 4.75 15.03 40.51
N PHE A 439 4.55 14.91 39.18
CA PHE A 439 4.31 16.09 38.36
C PHE A 439 2.96 16.77 38.68
N MET A 440 1.93 15.96 38.89
CA MET A 440 0.60 16.41 39.27
C MET A 440 0.63 17.17 40.61
N ASP A 441 1.39 16.68 41.57
CA ASP A 441 1.52 17.30 42.92
C ASP A 441 2.38 18.57 42.87
N SER A 442 3.43 18.61 42.06
CA SER A 442 4.32 19.75 41.91
C SER A 442 3.65 20.93 41.18
N ASP A 443 2.91 20.66 40.10
CA ASP A 443 2.23 21.69 39.31
C ASP A 443 0.92 21.14 38.70
N PRO A 444 -0.18 21.18 39.48
CA PRO A 444 -1.49 20.70 39.02
C PRO A 444 -2.01 21.39 37.75
N LEU A 445 -1.73 22.70 37.60
CA LEU A 445 -2.16 23.45 36.41
C LEU A 445 -1.45 22.97 35.15
N ARG A 446 -0.14 22.81 35.24
CA ARG A 446 0.67 22.35 34.12
C ARG A 446 0.33 20.90 33.77
N PHE A 447 -0.02 20.05 34.72
CA PHE A 447 -0.52 18.70 34.48
C PHE A 447 -1.84 18.72 33.69
N ILE A 448 -2.80 19.56 34.08
CA ILE A 448 -4.07 19.73 33.36
C ILE A 448 -3.85 20.27 31.94
N MET A 449 -2.85 21.13 31.77
CA MET A 449 -2.51 21.80 30.51
C MET A 449 -1.51 21.01 29.60
N ILE A 450 -1.21 19.77 29.91
CA ILE A 450 -0.37 18.92 29.03
C ILE A 450 -0.93 18.97 27.61
N ARG A 451 -0.05 19.18 26.64
CA ARG A 451 -0.41 19.34 25.22
C ARG A 451 -1.20 18.12 24.73
N ASN A 452 -2.33 18.37 24.09
CA ASN A 452 -3.27 17.37 23.57
C ASN A 452 -3.99 16.52 24.63
N LEU A 453 -3.84 16.81 25.90
CA LEU A 453 -4.59 16.19 27.01
C LEU A 453 -5.97 16.87 27.12
N GLY A 454 -6.98 16.24 26.51
CA GLY A 454 -8.37 16.72 26.64
C GLY A 454 -9.04 16.22 27.91
N GLN A 455 -10.17 16.82 28.27
CA GLN A 455 -10.92 16.51 29.49
C GLN A 455 -11.20 15.01 29.68
N ARG A 456 -11.54 14.28 28.60
CA ARG A 456 -11.78 12.82 28.66
C ARG A 456 -10.51 12.05 29.05
N SER A 457 -9.37 12.38 28.41
CA SER A 457 -8.10 11.73 28.73
C SER A 457 -7.57 12.08 30.10
N LEU A 458 -7.79 13.33 30.57
CA LEU A 458 -7.46 13.72 31.92
C LEU A 458 -8.29 12.92 32.95
N ASN A 459 -9.60 12.83 32.76
CA ASN A 459 -10.47 12.05 33.64
C ASN A 459 -10.06 10.59 33.70
N GLU A 460 -9.76 9.98 32.55
CA GLU A 460 -9.27 8.60 32.46
C GLU A 460 -7.98 8.39 33.28
N ILE A 461 -7.04 9.34 33.23
CA ILE A 461 -5.80 9.30 34.01
C ILE A 461 -6.09 9.43 35.49
N LEU A 462 -6.93 10.39 35.89
CA LEU A 462 -7.27 10.61 37.27
C LEU A 462 -8.06 9.45 37.88
N ASP A 463 -9.04 8.88 37.14
CA ASP A 463 -9.77 7.67 37.53
C ASP A 463 -8.81 6.50 37.75
N LYS A 464 -7.79 6.39 36.87
CA LYS A 464 -6.78 5.35 37.00
C LYS A 464 -5.92 5.55 38.27
N LEU A 465 -5.43 6.76 38.51
CA LEU A 465 -4.65 7.07 39.72
C LEU A 465 -5.46 6.85 41.02
N GLU A 466 -6.73 7.24 41.00
CA GLU A 466 -7.65 6.98 42.13
C GLU A 466 -7.89 5.49 42.36
N SER A 467 -7.93 4.70 41.30
CA SER A 467 -8.02 3.23 41.43
C SER A 467 -6.82 2.61 42.16
N TYR A 468 -5.70 3.29 42.17
CA TYR A 468 -4.48 2.96 42.92
C TYR A 468 -4.41 3.63 44.29
N GLY A 469 -5.46 4.34 44.73
CA GLY A 469 -5.53 4.97 46.04
C GLY A 469 -4.92 6.37 46.13
N VAL A 470 -4.59 6.97 44.98
CA VAL A 470 -4.07 8.33 44.87
C VAL A 470 -5.25 9.33 45.02
N ASP A 471 -5.18 10.25 45.97
CA ASP A 471 -6.18 11.33 46.06
C ASP A 471 -5.94 12.37 44.95
N CYS A 472 -6.91 12.51 44.05
CA CYS A 472 -6.86 13.44 42.91
C CYS A 472 -7.90 14.60 43.05
N LYS A 473 -8.57 14.73 44.18
CA LYS A 473 -9.68 15.68 44.39
C LYS A 473 -9.31 17.12 44.04
N ALA A 474 -8.18 17.61 44.54
CA ALA A 474 -7.71 18.98 44.30
C ALA A 474 -7.47 19.26 42.78
N VAL A 475 -6.95 18.29 42.05
CA VAL A 475 -6.72 18.42 40.62
C VAL A 475 -8.03 18.38 39.82
N ARG A 476 -9.00 17.57 40.24
CA ARG A 476 -10.34 17.56 39.64
C ARG A 476 -11.07 18.88 39.79
N GLU A 477 -11.05 19.46 41.01
CA GLU A 477 -11.65 20.77 41.28
C GLU A 477 -11.04 21.84 40.39
N LYS A 478 -9.71 21.87 40.29
CA LYS A 478 -8.97 22.82 39.46
C LYS A 478 -9.19 22.60 37.96
N ALA A 479 -9.35 21.35 37.51
CA ALA A 479 -9.67 21.03 36.12
C ALA A 479 -11.06 21.56 35.71
N VAL A 480 -12.05 21.49 36.63
CA VAL A 480 -13.39 22.04 36.39
C VAL A 480 -13.31 23.55 36.16
N GLU A 481 -12.53 24.29 36.97
CA GLU A 481 -12.32 25.72 36.79
C GLU A 481 -11.70 26.06 35.44
N VAL A 482 -10.62 25.38 35.07
CA VAL A 482 -9.89 25.59 33.79
C VAL A 482 -10.78 25.34 32.59
N TYR A 483 -11.58 24.25 32.59
CA TYR A 483 -12.45 23.92 31.47
C TYR A 483 -13.73 24.76 31.41
N LEU A 484 -14.22 25.30 32.54
CA LEU A 484 -15.35 26.25 32.56
C LEU A 484 -14.93 27.63 32.03
N ASP A 485 -13.78 28.14 32.42
CA ASP A 485 -13.24 29.41 31.91
C ASP A 485 -12.88 29.36 30.41
N GLY A 486 -12.40 28.22 29.93
CA GLY A 486 -12.15 28.00 28.51
C GLY A 486 -13.43 27.98 27.64
N LYS A 487 -14.60 27.66 28.19
CA LYS A 487 -15.90 27.77 27.54
C LYS A 487 -16.48 29.19 27.49
N LYS A 488 -16.09 30.03 28.40
CA LYS A 488 -16.53 31.45 28.44
C LYS A 488 -15.76 32.36 27.48
N ARG A 489 -14.59 31.88 26.97
CA ARG A 489 -13.73 32.64 26.07
C ARG A 489 -13.83 32.20 24.58
N ARG A 490 -14.73 31.26 24.24
CA ARG A 490 -15.14 30.87 22.89
C ARG A 490 -16.62 31.28 22.68
#